data_888c006c2ed4d593258d3223111ea71f
#
_entry.id   888c006c2ed4d593258d3223111ea71f
#
_cell.length_a   1.000
_cell.length_b   1.000
_cell.length_c   1.000
_cell.angle_alpha   90.00
_cell.angle_beta   90.00
_cell.angle_gamma   90.00
#
_symmetry.space_group_name_H-M   'P 1'
#
loop_
_entity.id
_entity.type
_entity.pdbx_description
1 polymer ?
#
loop_
_entity_poly.entity_id
_entity_poly.type
_entity_poly.pdbx_seq_one_letter_code
_entity_poly.pdbx_strand_id
1 'polypeptide(L)'
;MSAHAATAHTVHEHHDVGFVRTYIFSTDHKMIARQFLFMGLFMMILGGLLALIVRWQLAWPETAIPGMSVFLKETGGILEPSTYNMAFTMHATIMIFFVIMPILAGAFGNFCIPLMIGARDMAFPFLNMLSFWTTFSAGIIMLSGFFVEGGHAAAGWTSYAPLSAVAQYTGVNWGQNLWCISLFVMGIGSMMGSINYITTIVNMRAPGMHLFRMPLVVWSLFITAILLLLALPVLTDRKSTRLNSSH
;
A
#
# COMPACT_ATOMS: atom_id res chain seq x y z
N MET A 1 -2.23 67.55 -9.92
CA MET A 1 -1.02 66.72 -10.00
C MET A 1 -1.38 65.38 -9.35
N SER A 2 -1.75 64.39 -10.17
CA SER A 2 -2.12 63.05 -9.71
C SER A 2 -0.92 62.15 -9.93
N ALA A 3 -0.37 61.61 -8.82
CA ALA A 3 0.70 60.64 -8.85
C ALA A 3 0.10 59.23 -9.13
N HIS A 4 0.34 58.70 -10.33
CA HIS A 4 0.10 57.28 -10.62
C HIS A 4 1.07 56.41 -9.82
N ALA A 5 0.57 55.68 -8.82
CA ALA A 5 1.32 54.64 -8.19
C ALA A 5 1.43 53.46 -9.15
N ALA A 6 2.60 53.25 -9.68
CA ALA A 6 2.94 52.08 -10.47
C ALA A 6 2.93 50.85 -9.56
N THR A 7 1.93 49.98 -9.73
CA THR A 7 1.90 48.64 -9.14
C THR A 7 3.00 47.81 -9.76
N ALA A 8 4.09 47.60 -9.02
CA ALA A 8 5.13 46.65 -9.40
C ALA A 8 4.52 45.23 -9.42
N HIS A 9 4.29 44.71 -10.61
CA HIS A 9 4.05 43.29 -10.79
C HIS A 9 5.34 42.55 -10.40
N THR A 10 5.36 41.96 -9.22
CA THR A 10 6.36 40.97 -8.86
C THR A 10 6.16 39.77 -9.78
N VAL A 11 7.03 39.67 -10.78
CA VAL A 11 7.19 38.47 -11.59
C VAL A 11 7.65 37.37 -10.63
N HIS A 12 6.75 36.47 -10.27
CA HIS A 12 7.15 35.23 -9.61
C HIS A 12 8.03 34.45 -10.60
N GLU A 13 9.33 34.50 -10.40
CA GLU A 13 10.24 33.55 -11.04
C GLU A 13 9.75 32.13 -10.72
N HIS A 14 9.19 31.47 -11.71
CA HIS A 14 9.01 30.03 -11.69
C HIS A 14 10.41 29.39 -11.68
N HIS A 15 10.94 29.14 -10.50
CA HIS A 15 12.05 28.21 -10.37
C HIS A 15 11.59 26.86 -10.95
N ASP A 16 12.20 26.46 -12.06
CA ASP A 16 12.02 25.13 -12.64
C ASP A 16 12.40 24.07 -11.60
N VAL A 17 11.38 23.58 -10.92
CA VAL A 17 11.52 22.51 -9.93
C VAL A 17 11.85 21.25 -10.72
N GLY A 18 13.09 20.75 -10.65
CA GLY A 18 13.57 19.62 -11.44
C GLY A 18 12.62 18.40 -11.35
N PHE A 19 12.62 17.56 -12.40
CA PHE A 19 11.75 16.38 -12.56
C PHE A 19 11.64 15.52 -11.29
N VAL A 20 12.77 15.23 -10.62
CA VAL A 20 12.81 14.39 -9.43
C VAL A 20 11.97 14.98 -8.28
N ARG A 21 12.07 16.30 -8.06
CA ARG A 21 11.33 16.97 -6.98
C ARG A 21 9.84 17.12 -7.31
N THR A 22 9.49 17.23 -8.60
CA THR A 22 8.10 17.39 -9.04
C THR A 22 7.34 16.07 -9.05
N TYR A 23 7.97 14.98 -9.51
CA TYR A 23 7.27 13.72 -9.77
C TYR A 23 7.62 12.60 -8.78
N ILE A 24 8.83 12.58 -8.22
CA ILE A 24 9.29 11.49 -7.34
C ILE A 24 9.12 11.88 -5.87
N PHE A 25 9.70 12.98 -5.43
CA PHE A 25 9.60 13.49 -4.06
C PHE A 25 8.66 14.69 -3.95
N SER A 26 7.50 14.57 -4.61
CA SER A 26 6.47 15.60 -4.58
C SER A 26 5.78 15.64 -3.21
N THR A 27 5.49 16.85 -2.74
CA THR A 27 4.65 17.09 -1.57
C THR A 27 3.20 17.40 -1.94
N ASP A 28 2.89 17.56 -3.24
CA ASP A 28 1.54 17.81 -3.73
C ASP A 28 0.66 16.56 -3.59
N HIS A 29 -0.49 16.69 -2.92
CA HIS A 29 -1.43 15.60 -2.68
C HIS A 29 -1.93 14.93 -3.97
N LYS A 30 -2.07 15.66 -5.08
CA LYS A 30 -2.51 15.12 -6.37
C LYS A 30 -1.44 14.23 -7.01
N MET A 31 -0.16 14.62 -6.86
CA MET A 31 0.95 13.81 -7.36
C MET A 31 1.11 12.53 -6.52
N ILE A 32 1.06 12.64 -5.20
CA ILE A 32 1.11 11.50 -4.28
C ILE A 32 -0.06 10.54 -4.55
N ALA A 33 -1.25 11.06 -4.80
CA ALA A 33 -2.41 10.25 -5.19
C ALA A 33 -2.14 9.42 -6.46
N ARG A 34 -1.52 10.03 -7.49
CA ARG A 34 -1.12 9.31 -8.72
C ARG A 34 -0.07 8.25 -8.45
N GLN A 35 0.91 8.54 -7.61
CA GLN A 35 1.95 7.57 -7.22
C GLN A 35 1.33 6.34 -6.54
N PHE A 36 0.41 6.53 -5.60
CA PHE A 36 -0.36 5.43 -4.97
C PHE A 36 -1.19 4.66 -5.99
N LEU A 37 -1.84 5.35 -6.93
CA LEU A 37 -2.64 4.72 -7.97
C LEU A 37 -1.79 3.83 -8.88
N PHE A 38 -0.67 4.33 -9.40
CA PHE A 38 0.22 3.56 -10.27
C PHE A 38 0.85 2.37 -9.54
N MET A 39 1.28 2.54 -8.29
CA MET A 39 1.78 1.44 -7.47
C MET A 39 0.68 0.38 -7.27
N GLY A 40 -0.53 0.80 -6.92
CA GLY A 40 -1.66 -0.12 -6.71
C GLY A 40 -2.05 -0.87 -7.98
N LEU A 41 -2.07 -0.20 -9.15
CA LEU A 41 -2.34 -0.84 -10.44
C LEU A 41 -1.24 -1.85 -10.81
N PHE A 42 0.01 -1.52 -10.58
CA PHE A 42 1.11 -2.46 -10.79
C PHE A 42 0.97 -3.70 -9.90
N MET A 43 0.73 -3.51 -8.61
CA MET A 43 0.50 -4.62 -7.67
C MET A 43 -0.76 -5.42 -8.01
N MET A 44 -1.79 -4.79 -8.57
CA MET A 44 -3.01 -5.46 -9.03
C MET A 44 -2.73 -6.43 -10.18
N ILE A 45 -1.85 -6.07 -11.11
CA ILE A 45 -1.44 -6.98 -12.19
C ILE A 45 -0.73 -8.21 -11.58
N LEU A 46 0.22 -8.00 -10.67
CA LEU A 46 0.95 -9.10 -10.03
C LEU A 46 0.02 -9.99 -9.20
N GLY A 47 -0.82 -9.40 -8.37
CA GLY A 47 -1.81 -10.15 -7.58
C GLY A 47 -2.83 -10.88 -8.46
N GLY A 48 -3.25 -10.27 -9.57
CA GLY A 48 -4.14 -10.87 -10.56
C GLY A 48 -3.52 -12.07 -11.27
N LEU A 49 -2.23 -12.01 -11.63
CA LEU A 49 -1.50 -13.15 -12.19
C LEU A 49 -1.45 -14.33 -11.22
N LEU A 50 -1.22 -14.08 -9.93
CA LEU A 50 -1.28 -15.14 -8.91
C LEU A 50 -2.68 -15.76 -8.81
N ALA A 51 -3.74 -14.97 -8.93
CA ALA A 51 -5.10 -15.48 -8.97
C ALA A 51 -5.36 -16.37 -10.19
N LEU A 52 -4.83 -16.00 -11.36
CA LEU A 52 -4.93 -16.82 -12.57
C LEU A 52 -4.21 -18.16 -12.40
N ILE A 53 -3.05 -18.19 -11.75
CA ILE A 53 -2.32 -19.42 -11.41
C ILE A 53 -3.20 -20.32 -10.53
N VAL A 54 -3.78 -19.78 -9.47
CA VAL A 54 -4.68 -20.51 -8.57
C VAL A 54 -5.90 -21.03 -9.33
N ARG A 55 -6.53 -20.22 -10.18
CA ARG A 55 -7.69 -20.63 -10.98
C ARG A 55 -7.36 -21.69 -12.02
N TRP A 56 -6.20 -21.63 -12.64
CA TRP A 56 -5.74 -22.65 -13.58
C TRP A 56 -5.65 -24.01 -12.90
N GLN A 57 -4.99 -24.09 -11.76
CA GLN A 57 -4.85 -25.33 -10.99
C GLN A 57 -6.20 -25.93 -10.58
N LEU A 58 -7.19 -25.07 -10.23
CA LEU A 58 -8.52 -25.53 -9.88
C LEU A 58 -9.34 -26.03 -11.10
N ALA A 59 -9.11 -25.41 -12.27
CA ALA A 59 -9.83 -25.79 -13.49
C ALA A 59 -9.24 -27.03 -14.15
N TRP A 60 -7.94 -27.16 -14.13
CA TRP A 60 -7.17 -28.27 -14.75
C TRP A 60 -6.12 -28.81 -13.78
N PRO A 61 -6.52 -29.64 -12.79
CA PRO A 61 -5.58 -30.23 -11.82
C PRO A 61 -4.47 -31.03 -12.54
N GLU A 62 -3.27 -30.94 -11.98
CA GLU A 62 -2.08 -31.68 -12.47
C GLU A 62 -1.66 -31.36 -13.92
N THR A 63 -2.21 -30.31 -14.51
CA THR A 63 -1.87 -29.88 -15.86
C THR A 63 -0.86 -28.72 -15.82
N ALA A 64 0.16 -28.77 -16.67
CA ALA A 64 1.18 -27.72 -16.76
C ALA A 64 0.53 -26.37 -17.13
N ILE A 65 0.92 -25.32 -16.41
CA ILE A 65 0.47 -23.95 -16.69
C ILE A 65 1.23 -23.42 -17.90
N PRO A 66 0.58 -22.92 -18.97
CA PRO A 66 1.25 -22.39 -20.14
C PRO A 66 2.23 -21.26 -19.77
N GLY A 67 3.48 -21.40 -20.22
CA GLY A 67 4.54 -20.41 -19.96
C GLY A 67 5.21 -20.51 -18.59
N MET A 68 4.69 -21.30 -17.64
CA MET A 68 5.30 -21.46 -16.31
C MET A 68 6.46 -22.47 -16.26
N SER A 69 6.67 -23.27 -17.29
CA SER A 69 7.79 -24.22 -17.35
C SER A 69 9.16 -23.56 -17.27
N VAL A 70 9.27 -22.27 -17.60
CA VAL A 70 10.50 -21.48 -17.46
C VAL A 70 10.81 -21.18 -15.98
N PHE A 71 9.79 -20.99 -15.16
CA PHE A 71 9.91 -20.67 -13.73
C PHE A 71 9.87 -21.93 -12.86
N LEU A 72 9.04 -22.91 -13.24
CA LEU A 72 8.86 -24.19 -12.55
C LEU A 72 9.56 -25.30 -13.33
N LYS A 73 10.88 -25.21 -13.44
CA LYS A 73 11.70 -26.14 -14.25
C LYS A 73 11.64 -27.59 -13.74
N GLU A 74 11.63 -27.77 -12.42
CA GLU A 74 11.67 -29.10 -11.78
C GLU A 74 10.38 -29.89 -12.01
N THR A 75 9.23 -29.21 -12.07
CA THR A 75 7.92 -29.82 -12.23
C THR A 75 7.36 -29.71 -13.65
N GLY A 76 8.13 -29.16 -14.59
CA GLY A 76 7.68 -28.95 -15.98
C GLY A 76 6.51 -28.01 -16.14
N GLY A 77 6.24 -27.14 -15.14
CA GLY A 77 5.13 -26.19 -15.15
C GLY A 77 3.89 -26.69 -14.37
N ILE A 78 3.94 -27.85 -13.75
CA ILE A 78 2.89 -28.35 -12.86
C ILE A 78 3.05 -27.69 -11.48
N LEU A 79 1.95 -27.26 -10.90
CA LEU A 79 1.96 -26.55 -9.62
C LEU A 79 2.00 -27.55 -8.46
N GLU A 80 3.04 -27.49 -7.64
CA GLU A 80 3.08 -28.23 -6.39
C GLU A 80 2.15 -27.62 -5.33
N PRO A 81 1.65 -28.40 -4.35
CA PRO A 81 0.80 -27.90 -3.28
C PRO A 81 1.42 -26.76 -2.47
N SER A 82 2.72 -26.78 -2.26
CA SER A 82 3.49 -25.72 -1.59
C SER A 82 3.43 -24.41 -2.37
N THR A 83 3.66 -24.46 -3.67
CA THR A 83 3.60 -23.32 -4.59
C THR A 83 2.16 -22.80 -4.75
N TYR A 84 1.16 -23.69 -4.75
CA TYR A 84 -0.24 -23.30 -4.75
C TYR A 84 -0.60 -22.50 -3.48
N ASN A 85 -0.21 -22.98 -2.29
CA ASN A 85 -0.46 -22.31 -1.03
C ASN A 85 0.25 -20.93 -0.97
N MET A 86 1.46 -20.84 -1.51
CA MET A 86 2.18 -19.59 -1.67
C MET A 86 1.44 -18.63 -2.61
N ALA A 87 1.02 -19.07 -3.79
CA ALA A 87 0.29 -18.24 -4.75
C ALA A 87 -1.03 -17.73 -4.18
N PHE A 88 -1.80 -18.57 -3.49
CA PHE A 88 -3.03 -18.19 -2.79
C PHE A 88 -2.77 -17.15 -1.68
N THR A 89 -1.77 -17.40 -0.83
CA THR A 89 -1.39 -16.51 0.28
C THR A 89 -0.97 -15.14 -0.23
N MET A 90 -0.12 -15.13 -1.25
CA MET A 90 0.42 -13.90 -1.80
C MET A 90 -0.58 -13.13 -2.63
N HIS A 91 -1.45 -13.82 -3.40
CA HIS A 91 -2.59 -13.17 -4.07
C HIS A 91 -3.41 -12.37 -3.07
N ALA A 92 -3.90 -13.02 -2.00
CA ALA A 92 -4.74 -12.36 -1.02
C ALA A 92 -4.02 -11.22 -0.30
N THR A 93 -2.76 -11.41 0.10
CA THR A 93 -1.95 -10.39 0.77
C THR A 93 -1.74 -9.16 -0.11
N ILE A 94 -1.30 -9.36 -1.37
CA ILE A 94 -1.05 -8.26 -2.30
C ILE A 94 -2.35 -7.50 -2.60
N MET A 95 -3.43 -8.21 -2.89
CA MET A 95 -4.71 -7.57 -3.23
C MET A 95 -5.30 -6.75 -2.07
N ILE A 96 -5.18 -7.22 -0.83
CA ILE A 96 -5.72 -6.50 0.34
C ILE A 96 -4.82 -5.32 0.70
N PHE A 97 -3.51 -5.56 0.90
CA PHE A 97 -2.62 -4.57 1.51
C PHE A 97 -1.93 -3.64 0.51
N PHE A 98 -1.69 -4.09 -0.73
CA PHE A 98 -0.96 -3.31 -1.73
C PHE A 98 -1.81 -2.87 -2.93
N VAL A 99 -3.07 -3.33 -3.02
CA VAL A 99 -4.02 -2.88 -4.05
C VAL A 99 -5.17 -2.09 -3.43
N ILE A 100 -6.05 -2.75 -2.66
CA ILE A 100 -7.28 -2.14 -2.16
C ILE A 100 -6.95 -0.95 -1.25
N MET A 101 -6.11 -1.12 -0.24
CA MET A 101 -5.78 -0.05 0.69
C MET A 101 -5.05 1.13 0.00
N PRO A 102 -3.98 0.94 -0.79
CA PRO A 102 -3.32 2.04 -1.49
C PRO A 102 -4.21 2.73 -2.52
N ILE A 103 -5.06 2.03 -3.25
CA ILE A 103 -5.96 2.66 -4.21
C ILE A 103 -7.07 3.44 -3.50
N LEU A 104 -7.82 2.81 -2.59
CA LEU A 104 -8.97 3.46 -1.95
C LEU A 104 -8.55 4.53 -0.95
N ALA A 105 -7.66 4.22 -0.02
CA ALA A 105 -7.21 5.18 0.97
C ALA A 105 -6.08 6.07 0.43
N GLY A 106 -5.04 5.48 -0.18
CA GLY A 106 -3.88 6.22 -0.65
C GLY A 106 -4.18 7.13 -1.84
N ALA A 107 -4.71 6.60 -2.94
CA ALA A 107 -4.96 7.38 -4.15
C ALA A 107 -6.23 8.22 -4.03
N PHE A 108 -7.40 7.60 -3.85
CA PHE A 108 -8.66 8.34 -3.78
C PHE A 108 -8.74 9.24 -2.54
N GLY A 109 -8.24 8.80 -1.39
CA GLY A 109 -8.21 9.61 -0.17
C GLY A 109 -7.40 10.89 -0.35
N ASN A 110 -6.17 10.79 -0.83
CA ASN A 110 -5.32 11.96 -1.11
C ASN A 110 -5.89 12.88 -2.18
N PHE A 111 -6.55 12.33 -3.20
CA PHE A 111 -7.13 13.14 -4.24
C PHE A 111 -8.43 13.82 -3.81
N CYS A 112 -9.37 13.06 -3.24
CA CYS A 112 -10.73 13.53 -2.98
C CYS A 112 -10.86 14.37 -1.70
N ILE A 113 -10.16 14.03 -0.62
CA ILE A 113 -10.34 14.71 0.67
C ILE A 113 -10.11 16.22 0.55
N PRO A 114 -8.94 16.71 0.10
CA PRO A 114 -8.71 18.16 0.00
C PRO A 114 -9.70 18.85 -0.92
N LEU A 115 -10.02 18.25 -2.07
CA LEU A 115 -10.95 18.84 -3.03
C LEU A 115 -12.38 18.94 -2.47
N MET A 116 -12.84 17.90 -1.78
CA MET A 116 -14.21 17.84 -1.25
C MET A 116 -14.42 18.72 -0.02
N ILE A 117 -13.38 18.97 0.79
CA ILE A 117 -13.47 19.86 1.96
C ILE A 117 -13.04 21.30 1.65
N GLY A 118 -12.55 21.58 0.43
CA GLY A 118 -12.08 22.90 0.01
C GLY A 118 -10.70 23.28 0.56
N ALA A 119 -9.88 22.30 0.96
CA ALA A 119 -8.51 22.52 1.37
C ALA A 119 -7.58 22.63 0.16
N ARG A 120 -6.50 23.43 0.28
CA ARG A 120 -5.50 23.58 -0.78
C ARG A 120 -4.61 22.34 -0.91
N ASP A 121 -4.25 21.72 0.22
CA ASP A 121 -3.41 20.54 0.32
C ASP A 121 -3.74 19.78 1.61
N MET A 122 -3.03 18.68 1.86
CA MET A 122 -3.10 17.94 3.12
C MET A 122 -2.42 18.72 4.25
N ALA A 123 -2.81 18.43 5.51
CA ALA A 123 -2.26 19.12 6.69
C ALA A 123 -0.75 18.96 6.84
N PHE A 124 -0.23 17.77 6.51
CA PHE A 124 1.19 17.45 6.59
C PHE A 124 1.72 16.92 5.24
N PRO A 125 2.08 17.80 4.28
CA PRO A 125 2.50 17.36 2.93
C PRO A 125 3.74 16.46 2.94
N PHE A 126 4.73 16.76 3.80
CA PHE A 126 5.93 15.94 3.96
C PHE A 126 5.60 14.54 4.51
N LEU A 127 4.74 14.46 5.53
CA LEU A 127 4.30 13.18 6.11
C LEU A 127 3.53 12.34 5.06
N ASN A 128 2.78 13.01 4.20
CA ASN A 128 2.06 12.38 3.09
C ASN A 128 3.00 11.73 2.09
N MET A 129 4.03 12.45 1.65
CA MET A 129 5.09 11.92 0.79
C MET A 129 5.81 10.75 1.46
N LEU A 130 6.15 10.87 2.74
CA LEU A 130 6.84 9.83 3.50
C LEU A 130 5.96 8.56 3.62
N SER A 131 4.65 8.70 3.81
CA SER A 131 3.71 7.58 3.86
C SER A 131 3.72 6.78 2.57
N PHE A 132 3.77 7.45 1.40
CA PHE A 132 3.90 6.77 0.11
C PHE A 132 5.21 6.01 0.00
N TRP A 133 6.35 6.63 0.28
CA TRP A 133 7.66 5.99 0.15
C TRP A 133 7.84 4.83 1.12
N THR A 134 7.30 4.92 2.32
CA THR A 134 7.27 3.81 3.29
C THR A 134 6.44 2.64 2.76
N THR A 135 5.25 2.91 2.21
CA THR A 135 4.40 1.88 1.60
C THR A 135 5.05 1.27 0.36
N PHE A 136 5.71 2.06 -0.47
CA PHE A 136 6.45 1.60 -1.65
C PHE A 136 7.61 0.68 -1.26
N SER A 137 8.40 1.05 -0.23
CA SER A 137 9.47 0.21 0.31
C SER A 137 8.93 -1.10 0.86
N ALA A 138 7.79 -1.08 1.55
CA ALA A 138 7.11 -2.29 2.00
C ALA A 138 6.74 -3.20 0.81
N GLY A 139 6.28 -2.64 -0.29
CA GLY A 139 5.99 -3.37 -1.53
C GLY A 139 7.23 -4.05 -2.12
N ILE A 140 8.37 -3.37 -2.14
CA ILE A 140 9.65 -3.96 -2.58
C ILE A 140 10.05 -5.14 -1.68
N ILE A 141 9.95 -4.98 -0.36
CA ILE A 141 10.25 -6.05 0.60
C ILE A 141 9.30 -7.24 0.37
N MET A 142 8.01 -6.98 0.14
CA MET A 142 7.04 -8.02 -0.18
C MET A 142 7.43 -8.79 -1.43
N LEU A 143 7.77 -8.12 -2.51
CA LEU A 143 8.15 -8.76 -3.76
C LEU A 143 9.49 -9.50 -3.67
N SER A 144 10.42 -9.03 -2.84
CA SER A 144 11.72 -9.70 -2.66
C SER A 144 11.58 -11.12 -2.09
N GLY A 145 10.51 -11.40 -1.36
CA GLY A 145 10.23 -12.73 -0.82
C GLY A 145 10.00 -13.83 -1.88
N PHE A 146 9.70 -13.47 -3.14
CA PHE A 146 9.61 -14.44 -4.24
C PHE A 146 10.97 -14.94 -4.72
N PHE A 147 12.05 -14.28 -4.38
CA PHE A 147 13.41 -14.59 -4.81
C PHE A 147 14.24 -15.27 -3.72
N VAL A 148 13.63 -15.58 -2.58
CA VAL A 148 14.32 -16.21 -1.46
C VAL A 148 14.18 -17.73 -1.53
N GLU A 149 15.23 -18.43 -1.13
CA GLU A 149 15.23 -19.88 -1.03
C GLU A 149 14.12 -20.38 -0.09
N GLY A 150 13.40 -21.42 -0.51
CA GLY A 150 12.23 -21.94 0.18
C GLY A 150 10.91 -21.23 -0.20
N GLY A 151 10.95 -20.17 -1.02
CA GLY A 151 9.77 -19.48 -1.51
C GLY A 151 9.18 -18.45 -0.51
N HIS A 152 8.04 -17.90 -0.89
CA HIS A 152 7.34 -16.87 -0.10
C HIS A 152 6.39 -17.50 0.95
N ALA A 153 5.77 -16.63 1.78
CA ALA A 153 4.79 -17.05 2.80
C ALA A 153 3.68 -17.93 2.20
N ALA A 154 3.35 -19.04 2.85
CA ALA A 154 2.37 -20.03 2.40
C ALA A 154 1.34 -20.42 3.46
N ALA A 155 1.22 -19.64 4.54
CA ALA A 155 0.34 -19.91 5.68
C ALA A 155 -1.04 -19.21 5.62
N GLY A 156 -1.43 -18.71 4.45
CA GLY A 156 -2.60 -17.84 4.28
C GLY A 156 -2.34 -16.39 4.72
N TRP A 157 -3.11 -15.44 4.21
CA TRP A 157 -2.91 -14.00 4.49
C TRP A 157 -3.20 -13.62 5.95
N THR A 158 -4.00 -14.41 6.66
CA THR A 158 -4.26 -14.23 8.10
C THR A 158 -3.13 -14.73 8.98
N SER A 159 -2.31 -15.65 8.45
CA SER A 159 -1.06 -16.11 9.07
C SER A 159 -1.23 -16.60 10.52
N TYR A 160 -2.11 -17.57 10.74
CA TYR A 160 -2.33 -18.15 12.07
C TYR A 160 -1.16 -19.02 12.56
N ALA A 161 -0.82 -18.90 13.84
CA ALA A 161 0.07 -19.83 14.51
C ALA A 161 -0.69 -21.16 14.84
N PRO A 162 -0.03 -22.34 14.85
CA PRO A 162 1.41 -22.54 14.63
C PRO A 162 1.83 -22.61 13.15
N LEU A 163 0.87 -22.68 12.20
CA LEU A 163 1.14 -22.86 10.78
C LEU A 163 2.16 -21.84 10.23
N SER A 164 2.04 -20.57 10.62
CA SER A 164 2.91 -19.49 10.13
C SER A 164 4.18 -19.29 10.96
N ALA A 165 4.30 -19.94 12.13
CA ALA A 165 5.40 -19.71 13.06
C ALA A 165 6.46 -20.82 13.03
N VAL A 166 6.10 -22.03 12.56
CA VAL A 166 6.97 -23.19 12.56
C VAL A 166 7.26 -23.62 11.14
N ALA A 167 8.52 -23.55 10.74
CA ALA A 167 8.96 -23.86 9.37
C ALA A 167 8.62 -25.29 8.91
N GLN A 168 8.53 -26.26 9.83
CA GLN A 168 8.19 -27.64 9.46
C GLN A 168 6.78 -27.79 8.85
N TYR A 169 5.85 -26.85 9.10
CA TYR A 169 4.50 -26.91 8.50
C TYR A 169 4.40 -26.33 7.10
N THR A 170 5.19 -25.29 6.81
CA THR A 170 5.14 -24.59 5.51
C THR A 170 6.40 -24.75 4.70
N GLY A 171 7.50 -25.22 5.29
CA GLY A 171 8.82 -25.26 4.67
C GLY A 171 9.46 -23.89 4.46
N VAL A 172 8.82 -22.81 4.94
CA VAL A 172 9.21 -21.42 4.64
C VAL A 172 9.75 -20.72 5.86
N ASN A 173 10.97 -20.18 5.77
CA ASN A 173 11.63 -19.40 6.82
C ASN A 173 11.70 -17.91 6.44
N TRP A 174 12.63 -17.56 5.58
CA TRP A 174 12.90 -16.16 5.20
C TRP A 174 11.73 -15.49 4.47
N GLY A 175 11.02 -16.21 3.61
CA GLY A 175 9.85 -15.66 2.92
C GLY A 175 8.74 -15.22 3.89
N GLN A 176 8.50 -15.98 4.96
CA GLN A 176 7.54 -15.60 6.01
C GLN A 176 8.02 -14.38 6.81
N ASN A 177 9.32 -14.27 7.09
CA ASN A 177 9.90 -13.12 7.77
C ASN A 177 9.79 -11.85 6.94
N LEU A 178 10.12 -11.92 5.64
CA LEU A 178 9.96 -10.79 4.72
C LEU A 178 8.50 -10.35 4.59
N TRP A 179 7.56 -11.31 4.58
CA TRP A 179 6.13 -11.02 4.62
C TRP A 179 5.74 -10.25 5.89
N CYS A 180 6.21 -10.68 7.08
CA CYS A 180 5.97 -9.98 8.35
C CYS A 180 6.57 -8.57 8.35
N ILE A 181 7.83 -8.42 7.94
CA ILE A 181 8.54 -7.14 7.88
C ILE A 181 7.83 -6.18 6.92
N SER A 182 7.45 -6.66 5.75
CA SER A 182 6.73 -5.86 4.77
C SER A 182 5.42 -5.31 5.31
N LEU A 183 4.61 -6.14 5.95
CA LEU A 183 3.35 -5.70 6.54
C LEU A 183 3.55 -4.77 7.76
N PHE A 184 4.63 -4.95 8.52
CA PHE A 184 5.02 -4.04 9.57
C PHE A 184 5.33 -2.63 9.01
N VAL A 185 6.20 -2.56 8.00
CA VAL A 185 6.58 -1.29 7.35
C VAL A 185 5.37 -0.63 6.69
N MET A 186 4.52 -1.41 6.03
CA MET A 186 3.27 -0.94 5.43
C MET A 186 2.32 -0.35 6.47
N GLY A 187 2.23 -0.98 7.66
CA GLY A 187 1.45 -0.48 8.78
C GLY A 187 1.91 0.91 9.24
N ILE A 188 3.22 1.14 9.33
CA ILE A 188 3.78 2.47 9.65
C ILE A 188 3.35 3.51 8.60
N GLY A 189 3.47 3.18 7.30
CA GLY A 189 3.02 4.07 6.21
C GLY A 189 1.54 4.43 6.33
N SER A 190 0.69 3.46 6.62
CA SER A 190 -0.76 3.65 6.77
C SER A 190 -1.11 4.50 8.01
N MET A 191 -0.40 4.34 9.12
CA MET A 191 -0.60 5.19 10.30
C MET A 191 -0.26 6.66 10.01
N MET A 192 0.83 6.93 9.30
CA MET A 192 1.19 8.30 8.88
C MET A 192 0.11 8.92 7.99
N GLY A 193 -0.43 8.17 7.03
CA GLY A 193 -1.55 8.59 6.19
C GLY A 193 -2.82 8.87 7.00
N SER A 194 -3.14 8.01 7.96
CA SER A 194 -4.33 8.14 8.82
C SER A 194 -4.26 9.40 9.68
N ILE A 195 -3.13 9.69 10.32
CA ILE A 195 -2.91 10.92 11.09
C ILE A 195 -3.12 12.15 10.21
N ASN A 196 -2.57 12.11 8.99
CA ASN A 196 -2.69 13.22 8.05
C ASN A 196 -4.15 13.45 7.63
N TYR A 197 -4.91 12.39 7.33
CA TYR A 197 -6.32 12.49 6.96
C TYR A 197 -7.18 13.05 8.12
N ILE A 198 -7.02 12.52 9.32
CA ILE A 198 -7.75 12.99 10.49
C ILE A 198 -7.50 14.49 10.71
N THR A 199 -6.23 14.90 10.69
CA THR A 199 -5.84 16.29 10.91
C THR A 199 -6.37 17.21 9.80
N THR A 200 -6.27 16.78 8.54
CA THR A 200 -6.77 17.55 7.39
C THR A 200 -8.28 17.75 7.48
N ILE A 201 -9.03 16.67 7.73
CA ILE A 201 -10.49 16.72 7.79
C ILE A 201 -10.98 17.55 9.00
N VAL A 202 -10.29 17.45 10.14
CA VAL A 202 -10.71 18.20 11.34
C VAL A 202 -10.39 19.68 11.24
N ASN A 203 -9.20 20.06 10.74
CA ASN A 203 -8.69 21.42 10.85
C ASN A 203 -8.79 22.25 9.57
N MET A 204 -8.89 21.63 8.38
CA MET A 204 -8.74 22.34 7.10
C MET A 204 -10.03 22.41 6.28
N ARG A 205 -11.19 22.21 6.90
CA ARG A 205 -12.47 22.37 6.21
C ARG A 205 -12.70 23.83 5.83
N ALA A 206 -13.36 24.02 4.68
CA ALA A 206 -13.79 25.34 4.23
C ALA A 206 -14.70 26.04 5.28
N PRO A 207 -14.64 27.39 5.40
CA PRO A 207 -15.52 28.14 6.30
C PRO A 207 -16.98 27.80 6.04
N GLY A 208 -17.74 27.51 7.12
CA GLY A 208 -19.15 27.11 7.03
C GLY A 208 -19.41 25.62 6.77
N MET A 209 -18.39 24.82 6.54
CA MET A 209 -18.51 23.36 6.43
C MET A 209 -18.42 22.69 7.80
N HIS A 210 -19.56 22.40 8.42
CA HIS A 210 -19.64 21.59 9.63
C HIS A 210 -19.50 20.10 9.30
N LEU A 211 -19.17 19.26 10.30
CA LEU A 211 -19.02 17.82 10.14
C LEU A 211 -20.21 17.17 9.41
N PHE A 212 -21.43 17.53 9.77
CA PHE A 212 -22.67 17.00 9.15
C PHE A 212 -22.95 17.52 7.73
N ARG A 213 -22.17 18.48 7.23
CA ARG A 213 -22.24 18.96 5.84
C ARG A 213 -21.17 18.35 4.93
N MET A 214 -20.29 17.52 5.50
CA MET A 214 -19.27 16.83 4.70
C MET A 214 -19.90 15.76 3.79
N PRO A 215 -19.36 15.57 2.57
CA PRO A 215 -19.75 14.46 1.69
C PRO A 215 -19.55 13.10 2.37
N LEU A 216 -20.39 12.12 2.04
CA LEU A 216 -20.36 10.79 2.62
C LEU A 216 -19.01 10.10 2.42
N VAL A 217 -18.36 10.33 1.28
CA VAL A 217 -17.02 9.79 0.98
C VAL A 217 -15.98 10.29 1.98
N VAL A 218 -16.03 11.58 2.35
CA VAL A 218 -15.10 12.15 3.35
C VAL A 218 -15.37 11.54 4.73
N TRP A 219 -16.64 11.31 5.08
CA TRP A 219 -17.02 10.63 6.32
C TRP A 219 -16.49 9.18 6.35
N SER A 220 -16.66 8.43 5.28
CA SER A 220 -16.18 7.04 5.21
C SER A 220 -14.66 6.97 5.35
N LEU A 221 -13.91 7.85 4.68
CA LEU A 221 -12.46 7.92 4.79
C LEU A 221 -12.00 8.40 6.17
N PHE A 222 -12.74 9.31 6.79
CA PHE A 222 -12.45 9.80 8.15
C PHE A 222 -12.57 8.67 9.18
N ILE A 223 -13.68 7.92 9.15
CA ILE A 223 -13.89 6.77 10.04
C ILE A 223 -12.86 5.69 9.76
N THR A 224 -12.58 5.40 8.49
CA THR A 224 -11.55 4.43 8.08
C THR A 224 -10.17 4.83 8.63
N ALA A 225 -9.80 6.10 8.57
CA ALA A 225 -8.53 6.59 9.10
C ALA A 225 -8.44 6.40 10.63
N ILE A 226 -9.52 6.66 11.37
CA ILE A 226 -9.57 6.41 12.82
C ILE A 226 -9.41 4.93 13.12
N LEU A 227 -10.16 4.07 12.42
CA LEU A 227 -10.09 2.62 12.61
C LEU A 227 -8.71 2.05 12.26
N LEU A 228 -8.09 2.52 11.18
CA LEU A 228 -6.72 2.13 10.80
C LEU A 228 -5.71 2.55 11.88
N LEU A 229 -5.81 3.76 12.40
CA LEU A 229 -4.92 4.26 13.44
C LEU A 229 -5.02 3.43 14.73
N LEU A 230 -6.18 2.90 15.05
CA LEU A 230 -6.41 2.06 16.23
C LEU A 230 -6.02 0.59 15.99
N ALA A 231 -6.33 0.06 14.81
CA ALA A 231 -6.13 -1.37 14.52
C ALA A 231 -4.70 -1.73 14.10
N LEU A 232 -4.02 -0.85 13.34
CA LEU A 232 -2.71 -1.17 12.77
C LEU A 232 -1.60 -1.34 13.82
N PRO A 233 -1.51 -0.54 14.90
CA PRO A 233 -0.52 -0.80 15.96
C PRO A 233 -0.66 -2.19 16.57
N VAL A 234 -1.89 -2.64 16.81
CA VAL A 234 -2.17 -3.99 17.37
C VAL A 234 -1.77 -5.09 16.39
N LEU A 235 -2.10 -4.92 15.10
CA LEU A 235 -1.70 -5.85 14.04
C LEU A 235 -0.17 -5.92 13.89
N THR A 236 0.48 -4.78 13.98
CA THR A 236 1.93 -4.61 13.84
C THR A 236 2.67 -5.26 15.01
N ASP A 237 2.21 -5.04 16.23
CA ASP A 237 2.76 -5.66 17.45
C ASP A 237 2.64 -7.20 17.41
N ARG A 238 1.48 -7.72 17.05
CA ARG A 238 1.27 -9.17 16.90
C ARG A 238 2.23 -9.82 15.88
N LYS A 239 2.61 -9.10 14.82
CA LYS A 239 3.54 -9.61 13.81
C LYS A 239 5.00 -9.52 14.26
N SER A 240 5.39 -8.47 14.99
CA SER A 240 6.73 -8.34 15.55
C SER A 240 7.02 -9.40 16.63
N THR A 241 6.04 -9.73 17.45
CA THR A 241 6.14 -10.78 18.47
C THR A 241 6.42 -12.16 17.85
N ARG A 242 5.89 -12.43 16.65
CA ARG A 242 6.18 -13.68 15.92
C ARG A 242 7.60 -13.76 15.39
N LEU A 243 8.20 -12.65 14.97
CA LEU A 243 9.60 -12.58 14.56
C LEU A 243 10.53 -12.93 15.72
N ASN A 244 10.19 -12.52 16.95
CA ASN A 244 10.98 -12.81 18.14
C ASN A 244 10.78 -14.24 18.67
N SER A 245 9.68 -14.92 18.35
CA SER A 245 9.41 -16.29 18.82
C SER A 245 10.00 -17.38 17.92
N SER A 246 10.58 -17.01 16.76
CA SER A 246 11.22 -17.93 15.81
C SER A 246 12.72 -18.14 16.07
N HIS A 247 13.25 -17.59 17.16
CA HIS A 247 14.57 -17.83 17.72
C HIS A 247 14.45 -18.61 19.04
#